data_c99039d02548c896f0485141fc92afc3
#
_entry.id   c99039d02548c896f0485141fc92afc3
#
_cell.length_a   1.000
_cell.length_b   1.000
_cell.length_c   1.000
_cell.angle_alpha   90.00
_cell.angle_beta   90.00
_cell.angle_gamma   90.00
#
_symmetry.space_group_name_H-M   'P 1'
#
loop_
_entity.id
_entity.type
_entity.pdbx_description
1 polymer ?
#
loop_
_entity_poly.entity_id
_entity_poly.type
_entity_poly.pdbx_seq_one_letter_code
_entity_poly.pdbx_strand_id
1 'polypeptide(L)'
;YYLSTVIDDYSRYIMAYWLSPTMNANDAEETLKLALSWAGIERVKVYHRPRLLSDNGPAYHSKDLAAFLTQWRMKHIHSTPYHPTTQGKIERWHRSMKSVVKLQNYYTPSELKQAIASWVDYYNNERFHESLDNVTPADVYFGKRKEILKERNELKELTMALRRQRYYQLAGV
;
A
#
# COMPACT_ATOMS: atom_id res chain seq x y z
N TYR A 1 -10.70 -18.89 0.30
CA TYR A 1 -10.49 -17.73 -0.57
C TYR A 1 -9.06 -17.25 -0.50
N TYR A 2 -8.56 -16.76 -1.61
CA TYR A 2 -7.22 -16.19 -1.77
C TYR A 2 -7.34 -14.70 -2.03
N LEU A 3 -6.42 -13.91 -1.49
CA LEU A 3 -6.38 -12.47 -1.70
C LEU A 3 -5.12 -12.09 -2.48
N SER A 4 -5.31 -11.66 -3.71
CA SER A 4 -4.26 -11.01 -4.51
C SER A 4 -4.26 -9.51 -4.21
N THR A 5 -3.09 -8.88 -4.16
CA THR A 5 -2.97 -7.47 -3.76
C THR A 5 -1.83 -6.80 -4.50
N VAL A 6 -2.04 -5.56 -4.93
CA VAL A 6 -1.01 -4.69 -5.49
C VAL A 6 -0.76 -3.53 -4.54
N ILE A 7 0.48 -3.40 -4.09
CA ILE A 7 0.96 -2.34 -3.21
C ILE A 7 1.97 -1.46 -3.96
N ASP A 8 1.86 -0.14 -3.83
CA ASP A 8 2.91 0.76 -4.29
C ASP A 8 4.11 0.68 -3.34
N ASP A 9 5.28 0.38 -3.89
CA ASP A 9 6.48 0.12 -3.08
C ASP A 9 6.97 1.37 -2.34
N TYR A 10 6.78 2.55 -2.91
CA TYR A 10 7.21 3.81 -2.30
C TYR A 10 6.29 4.26 -1.17
N SER A 11 5.01 4.41 -1.47
CA SER A 11 4.00 4.93 -0.52
C SER A 11 3.39 3.87 0.39
N ARG A 12 3.52 2.58 0.02
CA ARG A 12 2.80 1.45 0.64
C ARG A 12 1.29 1.49 0.44
N TYR A 13 0.81 2.34 -0.45
CA TYR A 13 -0.60 2.45 -0.79
C TYR A 13 -1.08 1.15 -1.47
N ILE A 14 -2.19 0.61 -1.01
CA ILE A 14 -2.84 -0.54 -1.65
C ILE A 14 -3.64 -0.02 -2.82
N MET A 15 -3.15 -0.27 -4.03
CA MET A 15 -3.74 0.20 -5.28
C MET A 15 -4.92 -0.64 -5.71
N ALA A 16 -4.82 -1.95 -5.51
CA ALA A 16 -5.88 -2.91 -5.84
C ALA A 16 -5.75 -4.17 -5.01
N TYR A 17 -6.86 -4.87 -4.88
CA TYR A 17 -6.94 -6.21 -4.31
C TYR A 17 -8.06 -7.00 -4.97
N TRP A 18 -7.91 -8.33 -5.00
CA TRP A 18 -8.88 -9.24 -5.57
C TRP A 18 -9.04 -10.48 -4.68
N LEU A 19 -10.27 -10.73 -4.23
CA LEU A 19 -10.62 -11.91 -3.44
C LEU A 19 -11.25 -12.96 -4.37
N SER A 20 -10.56 -14.10 -4.53
CA SER A 20 -10.96 -15.18 -5.42
C SER A 20 -11.03 -16.53 -4.68
N PRO A 21 -11.88 -17.47 -5.10
CA PRO A 21 -11.80 -18.85 -4.64
C PRO A 21 -10.56 -19.59 -5.15
N THR A 22 -9.89 -19.07 -6.16
CA THR A 22 -8.70 -19.64 -6.78
C THR A 22 -7.48 -18.73 -6.61
N MET A 23 -6.29 -19.24 -6.93
CA MET A 23 -5.04 -18.48 -6.95
C MET A 23 -4.29 -18.86 -8.24
N ASN A 24 -4.80 -18.37 -9.34
CA ASN A 24 -4.24 -18.63 -10.68
C ASN A 24 -3.72 -17.33 -11.34
N ALA A 25 -3.15 -17.47 -12.54
CA ALA A 25 -2.61 -16.34 -13.29
C ALA A 25 -3.66 -15.29 -13.63
N ASN A 26 -4.90 -15.70 -13.90
CA ASN A 26 -6.01 -14.80 -14.21
C ASN A 26 -6.37 -13.93 -13.00
N ASP A 27 -6.30 -14.46 -11.78
CA ASP A 27 -6.56 -13.68 -10.56
C ASP A 27 -5.50 -12.59 -10.36
N ALA A 28 -4.24 -12.89 -10.67
CA ALA A 28 -3.15 -11.92 -10.63
C ALA A 28 -3.33 -10.84 -11.72
N GLU A 29 -3.70 -11.25 -12.93
CA GLU A 29 -3.98 -10.33 -14.05
C GLU A 29 -5.14 -9.38 -13.74
N GLU A 30 -6.27 -9.88 -13.22
CA GLU A 30 -7.41 -9.05 -12.82
C GLU A 30 -7.02 -8.04 -11.75
N THR A 31 -6.21 -8.44 -10.77
CA THR A 31 -5.71 -7.50 -9.74
C THR A 31 -4.84 -6.41 -10.36
N LEU A 32 -4.00 -6.74 -11.33
CA LEU A 32 -3.17 -5.77 -12.05
C LEU A 32 -4.00 -4.83 -12.93
N LYS A 33 -5.02 -5.33 -13.62
CA LYS A 33 -5.97 -4.49 -14.40
C LYS A 33 -6.63 -3.45 -13.50
N LEU A 34 -7.12 -3.86 -12.34
CA LEU A 34 -7.69 -2.95 -11.36
C LEU A 34 -6.69 -1.88 -10.91
N ALA A 35 -5.44 -2.28 -10.63
CA ALA A 35 -4.40 -1.34 -10.21
C ALA A 35 -4.04 -0.33 -11.33
N LEU A 36 -3.92 -0.79 -12.58
CA LEU A 36 -3.62 0.07 -13.72
C LEU A 36 -4.77 1.05 -14.03
N SER A 37 -6.00 0.58 -13.97
CA SER A 37 -7.20 1.39 -14.15
C SER A 37 -7.31 2.45 -13.05
N TRP A 38 -7.11 2.05 -11.79
CA TRP A 38 -7.12 2.96 -10.66
C TRP A 38 -6.02 4.05 -10.78
N ALA A 39 -4.81 3.68 -11.21
CA ALA A 39 -3.72 4.60 -11.45
C ALA A 39 -3.92 5.51 -12.69
N GLY A 40 -4.96 5.27 -13.48
CA GLY A 40 -5.25 6.04 -14.71
C GLY A 40 -4.20 5.89 -15.82
N ILE A 41 -3.34 4.86 -15.74
CA ILE A 41 -2.24 4.63 -16.71
C ILE A 41 -2.78 4.37 -18.11
N GLU A 42 -4.00 3.90 -18.22
CA GLU A 42 -4.70 3.69 -19.50
C GLU A 42 -5.01 4.99 -20.24
N ARG A 43 -5.21 6.07 -19.48
CA ARG A 43 -5.71 7.35 -20.00
C ARG A 43 -4.62 8.38 -20.32
N VAL A 44 -3.39 8.11 -19.87
CA VAL A 44 -2.27 9.05 -20.02
C VAL A 44 -1.07 8.41 -20.71
N LYS A 45 -0.35 9.22 -21.48
CA LYS A 45 0.91 8.81 -22.08
C LYS A 45 1.98 8.78 -20.99
N VAL A 46 2.29 7.60 -20.49
CA VAL A 46 3.29 7.39 -19.43
C VAL A 46 4.66 7.09 -20.06
N TYR A 47 5.65 7.93 -19.79
CA TYR A 47 7.02 7.71 -20.27
C TYR A 47 7.75 6.60 -19.51
N HIS A 48 7.55 6.54 -18.20
CA HIS A 48 8.13 5.52 -17.33
C HIS A 48 7.04 4.59 -16.81
N ARG A 49 6.93 3.43 -17.45
CA ARG A 49 5.96 2.42 -17.02
C ARG A 49 6.36 1.82 -15.67
N PRO A 50 5.40 1.51 -14.79
CA PRO A 50 5.69 0.84 -13.53
C PRO A 50 6.31 -0.53 -13.78
N ARG A 51 7.04 -1.02 -12.79
CA ARG A 51 7.61 -2.36 -12.78
C ARG A 51 6.80 -3.23 -11.82
N LEU A 52 6.45 -4.42 -12.25
CA LEU A 52 5.86 -5.42 -11.37
C LEU A 52 6.99 -6.15 -10.64
N LEU A 53 6.94 -6.13 -9.32
CA LEU A 53 7.76 -6.95 -8.45
C LEU A 53 6.88 -8.03 -7.84
N SER A 54 7.19 -9.31 -8.08
CA SER A 54 6.47 -10.44 -7.51
C SER A 54 7.42 -11.46 -6.87
N ASP A 55 6.85 -12.38 -6.14
CA ASP A 55 7.54 -13.61 -5.76
C ASP A 55 7.67 -14.57 -6.96
N ASN A 56 8.20 -15.76 -6.71
CA ASN A 56 8.37 -16.82 -7.70
C ASN A 56 7.17 -17.79 -7.73
N GLY A 57 5.98 -17.35 -7.31
CA GLY A 57 4.78 -18.17 -7.34
C GLY A 57 4.38 -18.59 -8.78
N PRO A 58 3.77 -19.78 -8.98
CA PRO A 58 3.41 -20.27 -10.30
C PRO A 58 2.54 -19.33 -11.13
N ALA A 59 1.64 -18.58 -10.48
CA ALA A 59 0.78 -17.60 -11.12
C ALA A 59 1.58 -16.50 -11.84
N TYR A 60 2.74 -16.12 -11.29
CA TYR A 60 3.61 -15.09 -11.86
C TYR A 60 4.55 -15.58 -12.95
N HIS A 61 4.65 -16.88 -13.18
CA HIS A 61 5.43 -17.49 -14.26
C HIS A 61 4.58 -17.90 -15.49
N SER A 62 3.29 -17.54 -15.50
CA SER A 62 2.40 -17.89 -16.61
C SER A 62 2.73 -17.09 -17.88
N LYS A 63 2.50 -17.74 -19.03
CA LYS A 63 2.64 -17.07 -20.34
C LYS A 63 1.63 -15.95 -20.53
N ASP A 64 0.44 -16.12 -19.98
CA ASP A 64 -0.67 -15.14 -20.09
C ASP A 64 -0.30 -13.85 -19.37
N LEU A 65 0.20 -13.95 -18.14
CA LEU A 65 0.68 -12.76 -17.41
C LEU A 65 1.87 -12.11 -18.12
N ALA A 66 2.79 -12.88 -18.69
CA ALA A 66 3.91 -12.33 -19.45
C ALA A 66 3.44 -11.56 -20.69
N ALA A 67 2.44 -12.10 -21.42
CA ALA A 67 1.81 -11.43 -22.56
C ALA A 67 1.11 -10.14 -22.13
N PHE A 68 0.34 -10.18 -21.02
CA PHE A 68 -0.31 -9.02 -20.44
C PHE A 68 0.71 -7.91 -20.10
N LEU A 69 1.78 -8.23 -19.38
CA LEU A 69 2.82 -7.26 -19.02
C LEU A 69 3.52 -6.66 -20.25
N THR A 70 3.74 -7.48 -21.28
CA THR A 70 4.32 -7.02 -22.55
C THR A 70 3.39 -6.03 -23.26
N GLN A 71 2.08 -6.31 -23.32
CA GLN A 71 1.08 -5.41 -23.86
C GLN A 71 1.11 -4.03 -23.16
N TRP A 72 1.25 -4.03 -21.84
CA TRP A 72 1.34 -2.83 -21.03
C TRP A 72 2.74 -2.20 -20.98
N ARG A 73 3.71 -2.79 -21.65
CA ARG A 73 5.14 -2.37 -21.63
C ARG A 73 5.71 -2.28 -20.22
N MET A 74 5.26 -3.15 -19.33
CA MET A 74 5.72 -3.24 -17.96
C MET A 74 6.87 -4.26 -17.86
N LYS A 75 7.89 -3.94 -17.07
CA LYS A 75 8.95 -4.89 -16.71
C LYS A 75 8.48 -5.74 -15.54
N HIS A 76 8.70 -7.05 -15.63
CA HIS A 76 8.53 -7.98 -14.53
C HIS A 76 9.88 -8.23 -13.85
N ILE A 77 9.90 -8.12 -12.54
CA ILE A 77 11.06 -8.39 -11.69
C ILE A 77 10.62 -9.45 -10.68
N HIS A 78 11.25 -10.60 -10.75
CA HIS A 78 11.07 -11.64 -9.75
C HIS A 78 11.99 -11.39 -8.56
N SER A 79 11.50 -11.64 -7.35
CA SER A 79 12.36 -11.58 -6.16
C SER A 79 13.44 -12.66 -6.24
N THR A 80 14.65 -12.29 -5.82
CA THR A 80 15.73 -13.27 -5.72
C THR A 80 15.36 -14.32 -4.66
N PRO A 81 15.52 -15.62 -4.96
CA PRO A 81 15.30 -16.67 -3.96
C PRO A 81 16.10 -16.36 -2.69
N TYR A 82 15.50 -16.62 -1.55
CA TYR A 82 16.08 -16.39 -0.21
C TYR A 82 16.40 -14.92 0.16
N HIS A 83 15.83 -13.93 -0.57
CA HIS A 83 15.93 -12.52 -0.22
C HIS A 83 14.59 -11.97 0.30
N PRO A 84 14.27 -12.13 1.60
CA PRO A 84 12.96 -11.77 2.15
C PRO A 84 12.68 -10.27 2.19
N THR A 85 13.71 -9.44 2.06
CA THR A 85 13.58 -7.98 2.12
C THR A 85 12.75 -7.41 0.97
N THR A 86 12.75 -8.08 -0.19
CA THR A 86 12.10 -7.62 -1.42
C THR A 86 10.58 -7.64 -1.32
N GLN A 87 10.01 -8.62 -0.61
CA GLN A 87 8.55 -8.78 -0.41
C GLN A 87 8.07 -8.33 0.99
N GLY A 88 8.98 -7.90 1.85
CA GLY A 88 8.69 -7.63 3.26
C GLY A 88 7.59 -6.58 3.51
N LYS A 89 7.35 -5.66 2.57
CA LYS A 89 6.29 -4.64 2.71
C LYS A 89 4.91 -5.26 2.53
N ILE A 90 4.70 -6.04 1.47
CA ILE A 90 3.43 -6.68 1.19
C ILE A 90 3.14 -7.84 2.18
N GLU A 91 4.18 -8.58 2.59
CA GLU A 91 4.05 -9.61 3.62
C GLU A 91 3.60 -9.01 4.97
N ARG A 92 4.19 -7.88 5.37
CA ARG A 92 3.81 -7.16 6.59
C ARG A 92 2.38 -6.65 6.50
N TRP A 93 1.97 -6.14 5.33
CA TRP A 93 0.59 -5.74 5.10
C TRP A 93 -0.36 -6.91 5.26
N HIS A 94 -0.11 -8.04 4.58
CA HIS A 94 -0.94 -9.25 4.71
C HIS A 94 -0.99 -9.75 6.15
N ARG A 95 0.12 -9.72 6.89
CA ARG A 95 0.16 -10.10 8.31
C ARG A 95 -0.75 -9.20 9.14
N SER A 96 -0.64 -7.89 8.97
CA SER A 96 -1.47 -6.91 9.69
C SER A 96 -2.96 -7.05 9.33
N MET A 97 -3.28 -7.26 8.06
CA MET A 97 -4.65 -7.51 7.62
C MET A 97 -5.22 -8.79 8.25
N LYS A 98 -4.47 -9.89 8.16
CA LYS A 98 -4.89 -11.17 8.73
C LYS A 98 -5.10 -11.11 10.25
N SER A 99 -4.31 -10.33 10.97
CA SER A 99 -4.46 -10.18 12.43
C SER A 99 -5.75 -9.47 12.85
N VAL A 100 -6.40 -8.74 11.94
CA VAL A 100 -7.69 -8.08 12.20
C VAL A 100 -8.84 -8.86 11.56
N VAL A 101 -8.75 -9.11 10.26
CA VAL A 101 -9.83 -9.74 9.50
C VAL A 101 -10.12 -11.17 9.98
N LYS A 102 -9.11 -11.95 10.37
CA LYS A 102 -9.31 -13.32 10.88
C LYS A 102 -9.89 -13.43 12.30
N LEU A 103 -10.00 -12.32 13.02
CA LEU A 103 -10.62 -12.33 14.35
C LEU A 103 -12.16 -12.41 14.28
N GLN A 104 -12.74 -12.18 13.12
CA GLN A 104 -14.17 -12.21 12.90
C GLN A 104 -14.59 -13.44 12.11
N ASN A 105 -15.81 -13.91 12.37
CA ASN A 105 -16.44 -14.96 11.58
C ASN A 105 -17.28 -14.33 10.46
N TYR A 106 -17.13 -14.84 9.25
CA TYR A 106 -17.89 -14.40 8.07
C TYR A 106 -18.74 -15.54 7.57
N TYR A 107 -20.03 -15.30 7.46
CA TYR A 107 -20.99 -16.29 6.98
C TYR A 107 -21.09 -16.30 5.46
N THR A 108 -20.75 -15.19 4.82
CA THR A 108 -20.80 -15.04 3.36
C THR A 108 -19.49 -14.46 2.81
N PRO A 109 -19.14 -14.76 1.54
CA PRO A 109 -18.01 -14.14 0.87
C PRO A 109 -18.14 -12.61 0.74
N SER A 110 -19.37 -12.09 0.70
CA SER A 110 -19.62 -10.64 0.64
C SER A 110 -19.23 -9.94 1.93
N GLU A 111 -19.50 -10.53 3.09
CA GLU A 111 -19.09 -9.99 4.39
C GLU A 111 -17.55 -9.93 4.49
N LEU A 112 -16.86 -11.00 4.06
CA LEU A 112 -15.41 -11.02 4.01
C LEU A 112 -14.86 -9.94 3.06
N LYS A 113 -15.46 -9.75 1.87
CA LYS A 113 -15.08 -8.69 0.94
C LYS A 113 -15.23 -7.31 1.57
N GLN A 114 -16.34 -7.07 2.27
CA GLN A 114 -16.59 -5.80 2.94
C GLN A 114 -15.57 -5.53 4.06
N ALA A 115 -15.24 -6.53 4.87
CA ALA A 115 -14.25 -6.41 5.92
C ALA A 115 -12.86 -6.11 5.35
N ILE A 116 -12.47 -6.73 4.24
CA ILE A 116 -11.22 -6.43 3.53
C ILE A 116 -11.26 -5.00 2.98
N ALA A 117 -12.37 -4.57 2.38
CA ALA A 117 -12.52 -3.22 1.86
C ALA A 117 -12.34 -2.16 2.95
N SER A 118 -13.01 -2.34 4.09
CA SER A 118 -12.88 -1.44 5.25
C SER A 118 -11.46 -1.43 5.81
N TRP A 119 -10.78 -2.59 5.83
CA TRP A 119 -9.39 -2.66 6.25
C TRP A 119 -8.45 -1.92 5.29
N VAL A 120 -8.64 -2.05 3.97
CA VAL A 120 -7.84 -1.35 2.96
C VAL A 120 -8.04 0.15 3.06
N ASP A 121 -9.27 0.60 3.24
CA ASP A 121 -9.60 2.01 3.41
C ASP A 121 -8.91 2.59 4.65
N TYR A 122 -9.07 1.95 5.81
CA TYR A 122 -8.37 2.32 7.04
C TYR A 122 -6.85 2.34 6.86
N TYR A 123 -6.28 1.29 6.24
CA TYR A 123 -4.84 1.17 6.04
C TYR A 123 -4.30 2.31 5.17
N ASN A 124 -4.99 2.63 4.10
CA ASN A 124 -4.56 3.64 3.16
C ASN A 124 -4.73 5.07 3.70
N ASN A 125 -5.85 5.35 4.37
CA ASN A 125 -6.28 6.72 4.64
C ASN A 125 -6.14 7.14 6.11
N GLU A 126 -6.09 6.20 7.06
CA GLU A 126 -6.11 6.52 8.49
C GLU A 126 -4.89 6.00 9.25
N ARG A 127 -4.32 4.87 8.81
CA ARG A 127 -3.20 4.26 9.53
C ARG A 127 -1.90 5.00 9.29
N PHE A 128 -1.34 5.56 10.35
CA PHE A 128 0.01 6.15 10.33
C PHE A 128 1.10 5.06 10.30
N HIS A 129 2.17 5.33 9.57
CA HIS A 129 3.32 4.45 9.43
C HIS A 129 4.59 5.15 9.85
N GLU A 130 5.27 4.62 10.86
CA GLU A 130 6.55 5.16 11.36
C GLU A 130 7.58 5.32 10.24
N SER A 131 7.70 4.31 9.38
CA SER A 131 8.61 4.33 8.23
C SER A 131 8.21 5.26 7.08
N LEU A 132 7.07 5.96 7.21
CA LEU A 132 6.62 7.05 6.35
C LEU A 132 6.58 8.38 7.11
N ASP A 133 7.35 8.52 8.21
CA ASP A 133 7.35 9.68 9.09
C ASP A 133 5.97 9.93 9.76
N ASN A 134 5.27 8.85 10.10
CA ASN A 134 3.95 8.88 10.72
C ASN A 134 2.90 9.64 9.89
N VAL A 135 2.95 9.50 8.57
CA VAL A 135 1.85 9.88 7.67
C VAL A 135 1.18 8.63 7.11
N THR A 136 0.03 8.79 6.47
CA THR A 136 -0.70 7.68 5.87
C THR A 136 -0.11 7.29 4.50
N PRO A 137 -0.32 6.06 4.02
CA PRO A 137 0.02 5.69 2.65
C PRO A 137 -0.58 6.63 1.60
N ALA A 138 -1.83 7.08 1.79
CA ALA A 138 -2.49 8.03 0.91
C ALA A 138 -1.77 9.38 0.86
N ASP A 139 -1.35 9.92 2.01
CA ASP A 139 -0.61 11.17 2.06
C ASP A 139 0.70 11.11 1.24
N VAL A 140 1.38 9.97 1.28
CA VAL A 140 2.60 9.77 0.49
C VAL A 140 2.27 9.61 -0.98
N TYR A 141 1.27 8.77 -1.32
CA TYR A 141 0.89 8.47 -2.69
C TYR A 141 0.42 9.72 -3.45
N PHE A 142 -0.39 10.54 -2.80
CA PHE A 142 -0.91 11.79 -3.37
C PHE A 142 0.02 13.00 -3.18
N GLY A 143 1.25 12.79 -2.69
CA GLY A 143 2.28 13.82 -2.61
C GLY A 143 2.13 14.82 -1.47
N LYS A 144 1.22 14.62 -0.52
CA LYS A 144 0.94 15.53 0.61
C LYS A 144 1.97 15.46 1.74
N ARG A 145 2.82 14.39 1.75
CA ARG A 145 3.77 14.15 2.85
C ARG A 145 4.61 15.37 3.23
N LYS A 146 5.17 16.07 2.24
CA LYS A 146 6.06 17.22 2.51
C LYS A 146 5.35 18.37 3.21
N GLU A 147 4.13 18.66 2.79
CA GLU A 147 3.28 19.70 3.37
C GLU A 147 2.93 19.37 4.83
N ILE A 148 2.43 18.16 5.06
CA ILE A 148 2.07 17.69 6.41
C ILE A 148 3.28 17.74 7.36
N LEU A 149 4.47 17.31 6.91
CA LEU A 149 5.66 17.35 7.76
C LEU A 149 6.13 18.77 8.04
N LYS A 150 5.99 19.68 7.09
CA LYS A 150 6.29 21.10 7.29
C LYS A 150 5.36 21.71 8.35
N GLU A 151 4.05 21.54 8.21
CA GLU A 151 3.06 22.01 9.18
C GLU A 151 3.30 21.46 10.60
N ARG A 152 3.60 20.16 10.69
CA ARG A 152 3.94 19.53 11.98
C ARG A 152 5.19 20.12 12.61
N ASN A 153 6.21 20.44 11.81
CA ASN A 153 7.44 21.05 12.33
C ASN A 153 7.17 22.49 12.83
N GLU A 154 6.44 23.29 12.07
CA GLU A 154 6.03 24.64 12.46
C GLU A 154 5.23 24.62 13.76
N LEU A 155 4.26 23.74 13.89
CA LEU A 155 3.47 23.55 15.12
C LEU A 155 4.34 23.11 16.30
N LYS A 156 5.29 22.20 16.06
CA LYS A 156 6.25 21.76 17.09
C LYS A 156 7.10 22.94 17.59
N GLU A 157 7.66 23.73 16.69
CA GLU A 157 8.48 24.90 17.05
C GLU A 157 7.68 25.92 17.87
N LEU A 158 6.47 26.24 17.42
CA LEU A 158 5.56 27.12 18.16
C LEU A 158 5.23 26.57 19.56
N THR A 159 4.90 25.29 19.65
CA THR A 159 4.58 24.64 20.93
C THR A 159 5.76 24.66 21.89
N MET A 160 6.97 24.41 21.38
CA MET A 160 8.20 24.44 22.18
C MET A 160 8.51 25.88 22.67
N ALA A 161 8.31 26.89 21.82
CA ALA A 161 8.47 28.29 22.20
C ALA A 161 7.49 28.69 23.30
N LEU A 162 6.20 28.35 23.17
CA LEU A 162 5.17 28.63 24.20
C LEU A 162 5.46 27.93 25.53
N ARG A 163 5.92 26.65 25.47
CA ARG A 163 6.31 25.91 26.69
C ARG A 163 7.48 26.58 27.40
N ARG A 164 8.49 27.03 26.65
CA ARG A 164 9.65 27.75 27.18
C ARG A 164 9.23 29.07 27.83
N GLN A 165 8.40 29.84 27.17
CA GLN A 165 7.86 31.11 27.73
C GLN A 165 7.10 30.88 29.05
N ARG A 166 6.20 29.88 29.09
CA ARG A 166 5.49 29.49 30.31
C ARG A 166 6.43 29.09 31.45
N TYR A 167 7.46 28.34 31.14
CA TYR A 167 8.44 27.92 32.14
C TYR A 167 9.12 29.12 32.79
N TYR A 168 9.61 30.08 32.00
CA TYR A 168 10.25 31.28 32.54
C TYR A 168 9.27 32.17 33.35
N GLN A 169 8.04 32.29 32.89
CA GLN A 169 7.01 33.03 33.67
C GLN A 169 6.73 32.39 35.03
N LEU A 170 6.69 31.07 35.12
CA LEU A 170 6.46 30.34 36.36
C LEU A 170 7.71 30.27 37.27
N ALA A 171 8.89 30.27 36.68
CA ALA A 171 10.15 30.25 37.42
C ALA A 171 10.58 31.61 37.98
N GLY A 172 9.85 32.69 37.64
CA GLY A 172 10.15 34.05 38.14
C GLY A 172 11.48 34.63 37.58
N VAL A 173 11.94 34.13 36.42
CA VAL A 173 13.16 34.56 35.74
C VAL A 173 12.82 35.31 34.46
#